data_bcc433e1ff44a97d345b671475577736
#
_entry.id   bcc433e1ff44a97d345b671475577736
#
_cell.length_a   1.000
_cell.length_b   1.000
_cell.length_c   1.000
_cell.angle_alpha   90.00
_cell.angle_beta   90.00
_cell.angle_gamma   90.00
#
_symmetry.space_group_name_H-M   'P 1'
#
loop_
_entity.id
_entity.type
_entity.pdbx_description
1 polymer ?
#
loop_
_entity_poly.entity_id
_entity_poly.type
_entity_poly.pdbx_seq_one_letter_code
_entity_poly.pdbx_strand_id
1 'polypeptide(L)'
;MRPRFLIVLSLGIFLTSLLTLRAEETPQDANSGPEKSGQTDMSADTLAPPTSLAEARARARLLHETIHGTLQIVHRDFFDEDEAHAIPSASLEDVFHELATHYNIELKWLIVDTDVVNVDHQPEDDFEKAAVKALRKKQNYHEAVEADRYRFAGSIRLASQCLKCHVKHRKSTEDRTAGLLIAMPIRVSP
;
A
#
# COMPACT_ATOMS: atom_id res chain seq x y z
N MET A 1 -25.29 39.46 -7.94
CA MET A 1 -24.24 40.49 -7.64
C MET A 1 -22.98 39.73 -7.19
N ARG A 2 -21.96 39.69 -8.02
CA ARG A 2 -20.66 39.00 -7.71
C ARG A 2 -19.63 40.09 -7.42
N PRO A 3 -18.86 40.05 -6.31
CA PRO A 3 -17.77 41.00 -6.09
C PRO A 3 -16.55 40.58 -6.91
N ARG A 4 -16.03 41.50 -7.70
CA ARG A 4 -14.75 41.40 -8.42
C ARG A 4 -13.62 41.69 -7.45
N PHE A 5 -12.73 40.72 -7.22
CA PHE A 5 -11.46 40.94 -6.52
C PHE A 5 -10.43 41.51 -7.49
N LEU A 6 -9.95 42.70 -7.17
CA LEU A 6 -8.83 43.38 -7.83
C LEU A 6 -7.52 42.75 -7.29
N ILE A 7 -6.73 42.17 -8.19
CA ILE A 7 -5.36 41.71 -7.90
C ILE A 7 -4.43 42.90 -8.11
N VAL A 8 -3.82 43.36 -7.02
CA VAL A 8 -2.74 44.37 -7.07
C VAL A 8 -1.42 43.63 -7.28
N LEU A 9 -0.79 43.88 -8.45
CA LEU A 9 0.50 43.36 -8.81
C LEU A 9 1.59 44.29 -8.24
N SER A 10 2.29 43.90 -7.18
CA SER A 10 3.43 44.64 -6.66
C SER A 10 4.73 44.06 -7.27
N LEU A 11 5.35 44.88 -8.12
CA LEU A 11 6.62 44.65 -8.77
C LEU A 11 7.77 44.93 -7.81
N GLY A 12 8.36 43.89 -7.20
CA GLY A 12 9.53 44.00 -6.34
C GLY A 12 10.82 43.85 -7.16
N ILE A 13 11.59 44.96 -7.26
CA ILE A 13 12.91 45.01 -7.87
C ILE A 13 13.91 44.37 -6.89
N PHE A 14 14.48 43.21 -7.23
CA PHE A 14 15.60 42.60 -6.50
C PHE A 14 16.94 43.06 -7.14
N LEU A 15 17.67 43.86 -6.37
CA LEU A 15 19.03 44.34 -6.66
C LEU A 15 20.01 43.18 -6.38
N THR A 16 20.62 42.61 -7.42
CA THR A 16 21.64 41.57 -7.31
C THR A 16 23.00 42.15 -6.93
N SER A 17 23.44 41.87 -5.72
CA SER A 17 24.80 42.20 -5.25
C SER A 17 25.75 41.07 -5.65
N LEU A 18 26.67 41.34 -6.56
CA LEU A 18 27.70 40.45 -7.04
C LEU A 18 28.87 40.43 -6.04
N LEU A 19 29.00 39.39 -5.24
CA LEU A 19 30.14 39.18 -4.36
C LEU A 19 31.12 38.22 -5.03
N THR A 20 32.23 38.75 -5.51
CA THR A 20 33.36 37.98 -6.06
C THR A 20 34.17 37.40 -4.93
N LEU A 21 34.11 36.07 -4.74
CA LEU A 21 35.04 35.32 -3.90
C LEU A 21 36.29 34.96 -4.74
N ARG A 22 37.44 35.45 -4.30
CA ARG A 22 38.75 35.15 -4.81
C ARG A 22 39.20 33.80 -4.21
N ALA A 23 39.47 32.82 -5.05
CA ALA A 23 40.02 31.53 -4.65
C ALA A 23 41.52 31.69 -4.32
N GLU A 24 41.91 31.29 -3.14
CA GLU A 24 43.30 31.10 -2.73
C GLU A 24 43.68 29.65 -3.04
N GLU A 25 44.67 29.51 -3.93
CA GLU A 25 45.29 28.22 -4.28
C GLU A 25 46.25 27.81 -3.16
N THR A 26 45.97 26.64 -2.52
CA THR A 26 46.94 25.96 -1.67
C THR A 26 47.56 24.79 -2.42
N PRO A 27 48.85 24.48 -2.25
CA PRO A 27 49.55 23.48 -3.05
C PRO A 27 49.07 22.05 -2.74
N GLN A 28 48.85 21.27 -3.79
CA GLN A 28 48.55 19.87 -3.76
C GLN A 28 49.79 19.08 -3.35
N ASP A 29 49.71 18.36 -2.22
CA ASP A 29 50.59 17.23 -1.93
C ASP A 29 50.03 15.98 -2.62
N ALA A 30 50.80 15.46 -3.56
CA ALA A 30 50.54 14.23 -4.27
C ALA A 30 50.97 13.03 -3.39
N ASN A 31 50.04 12.33 -2.80
CA ASN A 31 50.13 10.88 -2.60
C ASN A 31 48.89 10.30 -1.93
N SER A 32 47.99 9.73 -2.70
CA SER A 32 47.09 8.67 -2.22
C SER A 32 46.60 7.87 -3.42
N GLY A 33 46.91 6.58 -3.39
CA GLY A 33 46.52 5.61 -4.41
C GLY A 33 45.01 5.44 -4.54
N PRO A 34 44.54 4.64 -5.52
CA PRO A 34 43.10 4.58 -5.86
C PRO A 34 42.30 4.06 -4.69
N GLU A 35 41.59 4.98 -4.06
CA GLU A 35 40.50 4.68 -3.13
C GLU A 35 39.46 3.89 -3.92
N LYS A 36 39.35 2.58 -3.65
CA LYS A 36 38.26 1.76 -4.14
C LYS A 36 36.97 2.44 -3.73
N SER A 37 36.32 3.09 -4.70
CA SER A 37 34.93 3.50 -4.55
C SER A 37 34.15 2.28 -4.07
N GLY A 38 33.74 2.29 -2.82
CA GLY A 38 32.84 1.29 -2.26
C GLY A 38 31.58 1.30 -3.10
N GLN A 39 31.50 0.38 -4.04
CA GLN A 39 30.28 0.01 -4.68
C GLN A 39 29.42 -0.54 -3.55
N THR A 40 28.54 0.31 -2.99
CA THR A 40 27.49 -0.12 -2.06
C THR A 40 26.67 -1.11 -2.86
N ASP A 41 26.87 -2.39 -2.54
CA ASP A 41 26.11 -3.50 -3.11
C ASP A 41 24.63 -3.29 -2.70
N MET A 42 23.85 -2.69 -3.60
CA MET A 42 22.42 -2.48 -3.41
C MET A 42 21.61 -3.79 -3.45
N SER A 43 22.30 -4.96 -3.51
CA SER A 43 21.66 -6.27 -3.49
C SER A 43 21.29 -6.79 -2.10
N ALA A 44 21.55 -6.04 -1.02
CA ALA A 44 21.42 -6.54 0.36
C ALA A 44 20.18 -6.03 1.12
N ASP A 45 19.27 -5.29 0.50
CA ASP A 45 18.12 -4.72 1.20
C ASP A 45 16.79 -5.46 0.94
N THR A 46 16.87 -6.77 0.71
CA THR A 46 15.66 -7.60 0.74
C THR A 46 15.19 -7.73 2.17
N LEU A 47 13.93 -7.37 2.42
CA LEU A 47 13.30 -7.51 3.72
C LEU A 47 13.42 -8.96 4.21
N ALA A 48 14.18 -9.19 5.30
CA ALA A 48 14.36 -10.51 5.85
C ALA A 48 13.00 -11.12 6.25
N PRO A 49 12.73 -12.40 5.91
CA PRO A 49 11.52 -13.06 6.34
C PRO A 49 11.38 -13.07 7.87
N PRO A 50 10.15 -12.91 8.41
CA PRO A 50 9.91 -13.03 9.84
C PRO A 50 10.36 -14.40 10.38
N THR A 51 10.88 -14.38 11.60
CA THR A 51 11.42 -15.58 12.24
C THR A 51 10.47 -16.19 13.28
N SER A 52 9.33 -15.55 13.51
CA SER A 52 8.28 -16.04 14.41
C SER A 52 6.88 -15.70 13.88
N LEU A 53 5.90 -16.48 14.32
CA LEU A 53 4.50 -16.23 14.03
C LEU A 53 4.05 -14.85 14.55
N ALA A 54 4.54 -14.43 15.71
CA ALA A 54 4.21 -13.13 16.28
C ALA A 54 4.70 -11.98 15.40
N GLU A 55 5.90 -12.08 14.88
CA GLU A 55 6.48 -11.10 13.95
C GLU A 55 5.73 -11.09 12.61
N ALA A 56 5.46 -12.26 12.02
CA ALA A 56 4.71 -12.38 10.78
C ALA A 56 3.32 -11.74 10.91
N ARG A 57 2.60 -12.06 12.00
CA ARG A 57 1.30 -11.46 12.32
C ARG A 57 1.38 -9.95 12.47
N ALA A 58 2.38 -9.44 13.17
CA ALA A 58 2.55 -7.99 13.37
C ALA A 58 2.78 -7.27 12.02
N ARG A 59 3.64 -7.81 11.15
CA ARG A 59 3.88 -7.26 9.80
C ARG A 59 2.62 -7.31 8.93
N ALA A 60 1.92 -8.44 8.92
CA ALA A 60 0.69 -8.58 8.14
C ALA A 60 -0.40 -7.61 8.61
N ARG A 61 -0.58 -7.46 9.91
CA ARG A 61 -1.55 -6.51 10.46
C ARG A 61 -1.19 -5.07 10.15
N LEU A 62 0.07 -4.69 10.29
CA LEU A 62 0.53 -3.34 9.94
C LEU A 62 0.26 -3.05 8.46
N LEU A 63 0.62 -3.98 7.57
CA LEU A 63 0.38 -3.84 6.13
C LEU A 63 -1.12 -3.80 5.81
N HIS A 64 -1.91 -4.68 6.43
CA HIS A 64 -3.37 -4.68 6.29
C HIS A 64 -3.98 -3.34 6.68
N GLU A 65 -3.67 -2.80 7.86
CA GLU A 65 -4.20 -1.51 8.32
C GLU A 65 -3.74 -0.35 7.43
N THR A 66 -2.51 -0.40 6.93
CA THR A 66 -1.98 0.61 6.01
C THR A 66 -2.77 0.61 4.69
N ILE A 67 -2.93 -0.55 4.06
CA ILE A 67 -3.67 -0.69 2.79
C ILE A 67 -5.15 -0.35 2.99
N HIS A 68 -5.79 -0.90 4.04
CA HIS A 68 -7.19 -0.64 4.36
C HIS A 68 -7.44 0.85 4.64
N GLY A 69 -6.61 1.47 5.48
CA GLY A 69 -6.72 2.89 5.78
C GLY A 69 -6.51 3.77 4.55
N THR A 70 -5.50 3.47 3.73
CA THR A 70 -5.26 4.17 2.47
C THR A 70 -6.46 4.06 1.53
N LEU A 71 -7.00 2.85 1.33
CA LEU A 71 -8.18 2.63 0.50
C LEU A 71 -9.38 3.46 0.98
N GLN A 72 -9.64 3.48 2.29
CA GLN A 72 -10.77 4.23 2.86
C GLN A 72 -10.62 5.74 2.63
N ILE A 73 -9.42 6.29 2.82
CA ILE A 73 -9.15 7.72 2.64
C ILE A 73 -9.21 8.10 1.16
N VAL A 74 -8.53 7.36 0.28
CA VAL A 74 -8.50 7.64 -1.16
C VAL A 74 -9.91 7.54 -1.74
N HIS A 75 -10.67 6.51 -1.35
CA HIS A 75 -12.05 6.36 -1.80
C HIS A 75 -12.95 7.51 -1.32
N ARG A 76 -12.78 7.99 -0.09
CA ARG A 76 -13.59 9.08 0.46
C ARG A 76 -13.26 10.44 -0.17
N ASP A 77 -11.96 10.73 -0.36
CA ASP A 77 -11.49 12.08 -0.63
C ASP A 77 -11.24 12.34 -2.13
N PHE A 78 -10.97 11.28 -2.91
CA PHE A 78 -10.54 11.43 -4.29
C PHE A 78 -11.36 10.63 -5.32
N PHE A 79 -12.23 9.71 -4.87
CA PHE A 79 -13.02 8.93 -5.79
C PHE A 79 -14.38 9.61 -6.05
N ASP A 80 -14.59 10.03 -7.29
CA ASP A 80 -15.87 10.49 -7.80
C ASP A 80 -16.42 9.43 -8.77
N GLU A 81 -17.60 8.89 -8.48
CA GLU A 81 -18.21 7.83 -9.29
C GLU A 81 -18.68 8.32 -10.67
N ASP A 82 -18.97 9.60 -10.82
CA ASP A 82 -19.44 10.21 -12.06
C ASP A 82 -18.28 10.60 -13.00
N GLU A 83 -17.08 10.81 -12.43
CA GLU A 83 -15.86 11.19 -13.16
C GLU A 83 -14.72 10.16 -12.99
N ALA A 84 -15.01 8.97 -12.50
CA ALA A 84 -13.99 7.97 -12.14
C ALA A 84 -13.29 7.40 -13.37
N HIS A 85 -12.06 7.82 -13.57
CA HIS A 85 -11.14 7.20 -14.55
C HIS A 85 -10.33 6.05 -13.96
N ALA A 86 -10.19 5.98 -12.64
CA ALA A 86 -9.46 4.93 -11.93
C ALA A 86 -10.21 4.51 -10.66
N ILE A 87 -10.33 3.22 -10.44
CA ILE A 87 -10.91 2.64 -9.24
C ILE A 87 -9.79 2.48 -8.19
N PRO A 88 -9.90 3.04 -6.96
CA PRO A 88 -8.82 3.01 -5.97
C PRO A 88 -8.32 1.61 -5.64
N SER A 89 -9.20 0.61 -5.54
CA SER A 89 -8.79 -0.78 -5.28
C SER A 89 -7.99 -1.38 -6.44
N ALA A 90 -8.33 -1.07 -7.69
CA ALA A 90 -7.57 -1.52 -8.85
C ALA A 90 -6.19 -0.84 -8.92
N SER A 91 -6.10 0.45 -8.61
CA SER A 91 -4.81 1.15 -8.55
C SER A 91 -3.89 0.61 -7.45
N LEU A 92 -4.45 0.09 -6.35
CA LEU A 92 -3.66 -0.56 -5.29
C LEU A 92 -3.12 -1.93 -5.72
N GLU A 93 -3.64 -2.56 -6.75
CA GLU A 93 -3.10 -3.82 -7.30
C GLU A 93 -1.71 -3.62 -7.92
N ASP A 94 -1.41 -2.42 -8.43
CA ASP A 94 -0.05 -2.06 -8.84
C ASP A 94 0.92 -2.09 -7.66
N VAL A 95 0.49 -1.59 -6.49
CA VAL A 95 1.28 -1.67 -5.24
C VAL A 95 1.45 -3.13 -4.79
N PHE A 96 0.43 -3.98 -4.97
CA PHE A 96 0.53 -5.42 -4.67
C PHE A 96 1.58 -6.10 -5.55
N HIS A 97 1.61 -5.74 -6.83
CA HIS A 97 2.62 -6.25 -7.77
C HIS A 97 4.05 -5.85 -7.35
N GLU A 98 4.26 -4.59 -6.94
CA GLU A 98 5.56 -4.12 -6.46
C GLU A 98 6.00 -4.88 -5.18
N LEU A 99 5.08 -5.11 -4.24
CA LEU A 99 5.36 -5.87 -3.02
C LEU A 99 5.70 -7.33 -3.32
N ALA A 100 5.03 -7.96 -4.28
CA ALA A 100 5.33 -9.32 -4.72
C ALA A 100 6.71 -9.40 -5.39
N THR A 101 7.02 -8.44 -6.26
CA THR A 101 8.27 -8.40 -7.03
C THR A 101 9.49 -8.16 -6.14
N HIS A 102 9.41 -7.21 -5.22
CA HIS A 102 10.57 -6.78 -4.45
C HIS A 102 10.73 -7.50 -3.10
N TYR A 103 9.62 -7.96 -2.51
CA TYR A 103 9.64 -8.50 -1.15
C TYR A 103 9.06 -9.92 -1.04
N ASN A 104 8.60 -10.51 -2.14
CA ASN A 104 7.91 -11.82 -2.13
C ASN A 104 6.69 -11.82 -1.16
N ILE A 105 6.01 -10.67 -1.08
CA ILE A 105 4.77 -10.50 -0.30
C ILE A 105 3.62 -10.38 -1.29
N GLU A 106 2.77 -11.38 -1.33
CA GLU A 106 1.61 -11.43 -2.20
C GLU A 106 0.38 -10.86 -1.49
N LEU A 107 -0.36 -10.00 -2.18
CA LEU A 107 -1.64 -9.48 -1.72
C LEU A 107 -2.73 -9.78 -2.74
N LYS A 108 -3.95 -10.02 -2.24
CA LYS A 108 -5.12 -10.27 -3.07
C LYS A 108 -6.37 -9.76 -2.36
N TRP A 109 -7.24 -9.09 -3.09
CA TRP A 109 -8.58 -8.80 -2.59
C TRP A 109 -9.40 -10.09 -2.52
N LEU A 110 -10.27 -10.21 -1.50
CA LEU A 110 -11.17 -11.35 -1.36
C LEU A 110 -12.62 -10.89 -1.30
N ILE A 111 -13.46 -11.52 -2.13
CA ILE A 111 -14.91 -11.40 -2.05
C ILE A 111 -15.40 -12.18 -0.84
N VAL A 112 -16.11 -11.50 0.07
CA VAL A 112 -16.66 -12.11 1.28
C VAL A 112 -18.19 -12.01 1.28
N ASP A 113 -18.75 -10.81 1.38
CA ASP A 113 -20.20 -10.55 1.52
C ASP A 113 -20.66 -9.49 0.51
N THR A 114 -20.26 -9.67 -0.74
CA THR A 114 -20.54 -8.76 -1.86
C THR A 114 -20.81 -9.53 -3.13
N ASP A 115 -21.31 -8.84 -4.15
CA ASP A 115 -21.40 -9.39 -5.50
C ASP A 115 -20.00 -9.62 -6.10
N VAL A 116 -19.92 -10.53 -7.05
CA VAL A 116 -18.71 -10.75 -7.84
C VAL A 116 -18.57 -9.63 -8.85
N VAL A 117 -17.68 -8.67 -8.57
CA VAL A 117 -17.35 -7.57 -9.49
C VAL A 117 -16.11 -7.95 -10.33
N ASN A 118 -15.10 -8.55 -9.69
CA ASN A 118 -13.93 -9.12 -10.34
C ASN A 118 -13.82 -10.60 -9.96
N VAL A 119 -13.69 -11.49 -10.94
CA VAL A 119 -13.61 -12.94 -10.72
C VAL A 119 -12.31 -13.36 -10.03
N ASP A 120 -11.23 -12.62 -10.24
CA ASP A 120 -9.91 -12.89 -9.66
C ASP A 120 -9.89 -12.71 -8.13
N HIS A 121 -10.91 -12.01 -7.59
CA HIS A 121 -11.06 -11.81 -6.15
C HIS A 121 -11.85 -12.94 -5.46
N GLN A 122 -12.28 -13.97 -6.21
CA GLN A 122 -12.92 -15.13 -5.60
C GLN A 122 -11.91 -16.00 -4.86
N PRO A 123 -12.34 -16.69 -3.78
CA PRO A 123 -11.47 -17.61 -3.06
C PRO A 123 -11.17 -18.87 -3.90
N GLU A 124 -9.90 -19.14 -4.14
CA GLU A 124 -9.44 -20.23 -5.00
C GLU A 124 -9.08 -21.48 -4.21
N ASP A 125 -8.29 -21.34 -3.14
CA ASP A 125 -7.77 -22.43 -2.36
C ASP A 125 -8.51 -22.64 -1.01
N ASP A 126 -8.10 -23.66 -0.26
CA ASP A 126 -8.76 -24.03 1.00
C ASP A 126 -8.54 -22.98 2.10
N PHE A 127 -7.36 -22.33 2.15
CA PHE A 127 -7.12 -21.24 3.08
C PHE A 127 -8.05 -20.06 2.80
N GLU A 128 -8.15 -19.64 1.53
CA GLU A 128 -9.00 -18.51 1.13
C GLU A 128 -10.48 -18.79 1.41
N LYS A 129 -10.94 -20.01 1.14
CA LYS A 129 -12.31 -20.44 1.47
C LYS A 129 -12.57 -20.44 2.98
N ALA A 130 -11.60 -20.90 3.80
CA ALA A 130 -11.69 -20.85 5.24
C ALA A 130 -11.68 -19.40 5.76
N ALA A 131 -10.84 -18.55 5.20
CA ALA A 131 -10.76 -17.13 5.51
C ALA A 131 -12.10 -16.42 5.22
N VAL A 132 -12.66 -16.60 4.04
CA VAL A 132 -13.98 -16.04 3.68
C VAL A 132 -15.07 -16.50 4.66
N LYS A 133 -15.06 -17.78 5.05
CA LYS A 133 -16.00 -18.31 6.05
C LYS A 133 -15.82 -17.66 7.43
N ALA A 134 -14.59 -17.40 7.86
CA ALA A 134 -14.27 -16.73 9.11
C ALA A 134 -14.71 -15.26 9.09
N LEU A 135 -14.37 -14.53 8.03
CA LEU A 135 -14.72 -13.13 7.88
C LEU A 135 -16.24 -12.89 7.77
N ARG A 136 -17.00 -13.80 7.12
CA ARG A 136 -18.48 -13.79 7.15
C ARG A 136 -19.05 -13.90 8.54
N LYS A 137 -18.37 -14.62 9.44
CA LYS A 137 -18.75 -14.75 10.86
C LYS A 137 -18.28 -13.56 11.71
N LYS A 138 -17.86 -12.45 11.05
CA LYS A 138 -17.39 -11.23 11.71
C LYS A 138 -16.12 -11.42 12.55
N GLN A 139 -15.31 -12.42 12.22
CA GLN A 139 -13.94 -12.47 12.72
C GLN A 139 -13.13 -11.37 12.05
N ASN A 140 -12.24 -10.72 12.79
CA ASN A 140 -11.42 -9.63 12.27
C ASN A 140 -10.39 -10.12 11.25
N TYR A 141 -9.89 -11.35 11.43
CA TYR A 141 -8.93 -11.97 10.52
C TYR A 141 -8.95 -13.50 10.65
N HIS A 142 -8.34 -14.15 9.66
CA HIS A 142 -7.99 -15.57 9.65
C HIS A 142 -6.52 -15.70 9.28
N GLU A 143 -5.77 -16.64 9.89
CA GLU A 143 -4.35 -16.84 9.62
C GLU A 143 -3.95 -18.31 9.66
N ALA A 144 -2.93 -18.67 8.91
CA ALA A 144 -2.27 -19.98 8.97
C ALA A 144 -0.79 -19.87 8.57
N VAL A 145 -0.02 -20.88 8.96
CA VAL A 145 1.31 -21.14 8.41
C VAL A 145 1.22 -22.40 7.58
N GLU A 146 1.55 -22.30 6.31
CA GLU A 146 1.54 -23.41 5.35
C GLU A 146 2.94 -23.55 4.74
N ALA A 147 3.61 -24.63 5.09
CA ALA A 147 5.02 -24.85 4.75
C ALA A 147 5.93 -23.69 5.23
N ASP A 148 6.48 -22.92 4.31
CA ASP A 148 7.37 -21.79 4.54
C ASP A 148 6.67 -20.42 4.34
N ARG A 149 5.33 -20.42 4.25
CA ARG A 149 4.54 -19.22 4.06
C ARG A 149 3.59 -18.97 5.22
N TYR A 150 3.59 -17.74 5.70
CA TYR A 150 2.56 -17.22 6.58
C TYR A 150 1.47 -16.57 5.73
N ARG A 151 0.22 -16.95 5.97
CA ARG A 151 -0.95 -16.41 5.29
C ARG A 151 -1.90 -15.76 6.29
N PHE A 152 -2.37 -14.59 5.94
CA PHE A 152 -3.26 -13.76 6.74
C PHE A 152 -4.36 -13.19 5.85
N ALA A 153 -5.60 -13.24 6.29
CA ALA A 153 -6.71 -12.57 5.62
C ALA A 153 -7.45 -11.69 6.62
N GLY A 154 -7.38 -10.38 6.44
CA GLY A 154 -8.04 -9.40 7.30
C GLY A 154 -9.32 -8.86 6.69
N SER A 155 -10.29 -8.46 7.55
CA SER A 155 -11.55 -7.90 7.11
C SER A 155 -11.40 -6.47 6.60
N ILE A 156 -12.01 -6.17 5.46
CA ILE A 156 -12.17 -4.83 4.90
C ILE A 156 -13.63 -4.41 5.07
N ARG A 157 -13.86 -3.32 5.75
CA ARG A 157 -15.21 -2.75 5.91
C ARG A 157 -15.62 -2.03 4.63
N LEU A 158 -16.77 -2.38 4.09
CA LEU A 158 -17.42 -1.71 2.97
C LEU A 158 -18.61 -0.91 3.50
N ALA A 159 -18.40 0.39 3.70
CA ALA A 159 -19.44 1.32 4.13
C ALA A 159 -20.44 1.59 3.00
N SER A 160 -21.49 2.34 3.30
CA SER A 160 -22.62 2.57 2.38
C SER A 160 -22.21 3.11 0.99
N GLN A 161 -21.17 3.96 0.91
CA GLN A 161 -20.65 4.47 -0.35
C GLN A 161 -20.05 3.36 -1.23
N CYS A 162 -19.41 2.35 -0.63
CA CYS A 162 -18.81 1.24 -1.37
C CYS A 162 -19.87 0.31 -1.97
N LEU A 163 -21.05 0.25 -1.31
CA LEU A 163 -22.10 -0.70 -1.70
C LEU A 163 -22.76 -0.35 -3.03
N LYS A 164 -22.61 0.84 -3.55
CA LYS A 164 -23.15 1.24 -4.85
C LYS A 164 -22.61 0.33 -5.98
N CYS A 165 -21.32 0.05 -5.96
CA CYS A 165 -20.66 -0.82 -6.92
C CYS A 165 -20.59 -2.27 -6.46
N HIS A 166 -20.41 -2.53 -5.17
CA HIS A 166 -20.16 -3.88 -4.63
C HIS A 166 -21.43 -4.67 -4.34
N VAL A 167 -22.62 -4.04 -4.28
CA VAL A 167 -23.92 -4.71 -4.07
C VAL A 167 -24.98 -4.08 -4.96
N LYS A 168 -25.18 -4.63 -6.16
CA LYS A 168 -26.06 -4.07 -7.21
C LYS A 168 -27.54 -4.02 -6.81
N HIS A 169 -28.02 -5.02 -6.07
CA HIS A 169 -29.42 -5.16 -5.65
C HIS A 169 -29.59 -5.07 -4.14
N ARG A 170 -28.88 -4.12 -3.52
CA ARG A 170 -28.92 -3.94 -2.06
C ARG A 170 -30.32 -3.58 -1.56
N LYS A 171 -30.70 -4.18 -0.44
CA LYS A 171 -31.95 -3.89 0.26
C LYS A 171 -31.71 -3.08 1.54
N SER A 172 -30.46 -2.84 1.91
CA SER A 172 -30.06 -2.07 3.10
C SER A 172 -28.75 -1.32 2.82
N THR A 173 -28.43 -0.36 3.68
CA THR A 173 -27.17 0.36 3.69
C THR A 173 -26.22 -0.12 4.78
N GLU A 174 -26.52 -1.27 5.40
CA GLU A 174 -25.66 -1.90 6.38
C GLU A 174 -24.30 -2.24 5.78
N ASP A 175 -23.25 -2.04 6.55
CA ASP A 175 -21.90 -2.35 6.15
C ASP A 175 -21.75 -3.81 5.74
N ARG A 176 -21.01 -4.04 4.67
CA ARG A 176 -20.61 -5.37 4.21
C ARG A 176 -19.13 -5.61 4.51
N THR A 177 -18.69 -6.82 4.26
CA THR A 177 -17.30 -7.23 4.48
C THR A 177 -16.72 -7.73 3.16
N ALA A 178 -15.55 -7.22 2.82
CA ALA A 178 -14.59 -7.83 1.90
C ALA A 178 -13.39 -8.34 2.70
N GLY A 179 -12.36 -8.84 2.03
CA GLY A 179 -11.12 -9.26 2.66
C GLY A 179 -9.89 -8.77 1.91
N LEU A 180 -8.77 -8.69 2.62
CA LEU A 180 -7.44 -8.54 2.07
C LEU A 180 -6.59 -9.72 2.54
N LEU A 181 -6.18 -10.57 1.59
CA LEU A 181 -5.19 -11.62 1.78
C LEU A 181 -3.79 -11.02 1.71
N ILE A 182 -2.92 -11.46 2.61
CA ILE A 182 -1.49 -11.18 2.64
C ILE A 182 -0.76 -12.50 2.85
N ALA A 183 0.16 -12.85 1.95
CA ALA A 183 1.00 -14.03 2.07
C ALA A 183 2.47 -13.63 1.99
N MET A 184 3.27 -14.06 2.95
CA MET A 184 4.69 -13.74 3.02
C MET A 184 5.52 -14.96 3.43
N PRO A 185 6.80 -15.05 3.01
CA PRO A 185 7.67 -16.09 3.50
C PRO A 185 7.86 -15.99 5.02
N ILE A 186 8.03 -17.12 5.72
CA ILE A 186 8.35 -17.17 7.14
C ILE A 186 9.46 -18.18 7.37
N ARG A 187 10.41 -17.88 8.26
CA ARG A 187 11.47 -18.79 8.71
C ARG A 187 11.24 -19.14 10.18
N VAL A 188 10.42 -20.13 10.42
CA VAL A 188 10.26 -20.67 11.78
C VAL A 188 11.35 -21.70 11.98
N SER A 189 12.27 -21.47 12.92
CA SER A 189 13.20 -22.52 13.34
C SER A 189 12.44 -23.66 14.00
N PRO A 190 12.77 -24.93 13.72
CA PRO A 190 12.14 -26.09 14.32
C PRO A 190 12.32 -26.14 15.84
#